data_99c4f59cababc43dcd7a88b36759d270
#
_entry.id   99c4f59cababc43dcd7a88b36759d270
#
_cell.length_a   1.000
_cell.length_b   1.000
_cell.length_c   1.000
_cell.angle_alpha   90.00
_cell.angle_beta   90.00
_cell.angle_gamma   90.00
#
_symmetry.space_group_name_H-M   'P 1'
#
loop_
_entity.id
_entity.type
_entity.pdbx_description
1 polymer ?
#
loop_
_entity_poly.entity_id
_entity_poly.type
_entity_poly.pdbx_seq_one_letter_code
_entity_poly.pdbx_strand_id
1 'polypeptide(L)'
;ESITDTIIQLNALDGLADYAEEPISTVTEYVQPVENYGSAFAPYFMCLSLWVGGLMIYFGIYLDYNRKIKSLTKDSNRIILRTLSFGLISMAQGVLLAIVIKDILHIVVNNPLMLFMSCILVSLTFMTIIQFCIINLGDARKFVSQILLILQLTSSAGTFPTETQTAFFTA
;
A
#
# COMPACT_ATOMS: atom_id res chain seq x y z
N GLU A 1 60.19 30.98 -17.00
CA GLU A 1 59.22 30.02 -16.39
C GLU A 1 59.93 28.69 -16.21
N SER A 2 59.94 28.21 -14.99
CA SER A 2 60.62 26.97 -14.63
C SER A 2 59.81 25.77 -15.08
N ILE A 3 60.46 24.71 -15.55
CA ILE A 3 59.82 23.42 -15.88
C ILE A 3 58.92 22.95 -14.72
N THR A 4 59.26 23.29 -13.49
CA THR A 4 58.51 23.02 -12.28
C THR A 4 57.12 23.69 -12.28
N ASP A 5 57.03 24.93 -12.76
CA ASP A 5 55.74 25.68 -12.84
C ASP A 5 54.79 25.06 -13.87
N THR A 6 55.38 24.57 -14.98
CA THR A 6 54.60 23.88 -16.01
C THR A 6 54.06 22.53 -15.52
N ILE A 7 54.83 21.79 -14.74
CA ILE A 7 54.39 20.51 -14.14
C ILE A 7 53.26 20.74 -13.12
N ILE A 8 53.35 21.80 -12.31
CA ILE A 8 52.29 22.17 -11.34
C ILE A 8 51.00 22.55 -12.06
N GLN A 9 51.09 23.29 -13.16
CA GLN A 9 49.92 23.64 -13.98
C GLN A 9 49.31 22.43 -14.64
N LEU A 10 50.10 21.50 -15.17
CA LEU A 10 49.59 20.23 -15.75
C LEU A 10 48.87 19.38 -14.70
N ASN A 11 49.43 19.21 -13.51
CA ASN A 11 48.79 18.45 -12.43
C ASN A 11 47.48 19.13 -11.94
N ALA A 12 47.42 20.46 -11.95
CA ALA A 12 46.21 21.19 -11.62
C ALA A 12 45.14 21.03 -12.69
N LEU A 13 45.52 20.94 -13.98
CA LEU A 13 44.58 20.67 -15.07
C LEU A 13 44.07 19.22 -15.03
N ASP A 14 44.89 18.24 -14.71
CA ASP A 14 44.48 16.84 -14.53
C ASP A 14 43.49 16.73 -13.35
N GLY A 15 43.72 17.38 -12.21
CA GLY A 15 42.80 17.43 -11.09
C GLY A 15 41.49 18.13 -11.41
N LEU A 16 41.51 19.15 -12.29
CA LEU A 16 40.28 19.81 -12.79
C LEU A 16 39.52 18.94 -13.81
N ALA A 17 40.24 18.16 -14.61
CA ALA A 17 39.63 17.21 -15.54
C ALA A 17 38.93 16.07 -14.78
N ASP A 18 39.54 15.49 -13.76
CA ASP A 18 38.96 14.48 -12.89
C ASP A 18 37.71 15.03 -12.13
N TYR A 19 37.80 16.27 -11.66
CA TYR A 19 36.67 16.93 -11.02
C TYR A 19 35.50 17.23 -11.99
N ALA A 20 35.83 17.50 -13.27
CA ALA A 20 34.82 17.74 -14.30
C ALA A 20 34.17 16.44 -14.78
N GLU A 21 34.90 15.32 -14.72
CA GLU A 21 34.39 13.99 -15.10
C GLU A 21 33.51 13.40 -14.00
N GLU A 22 33.88 13.58 -12.73
CA GLU A 22 33.09 13.14 -11.57
C GLU A 22 32.98 14.23 -10.47
N PRO A 23 32.16 15.30 -10.70
CA PRO A 23 32.05 16.43 -9.79
C PRO A 23 31.48 16.08 -8.41
N ILE A 24 30.79 14.94 -8.30
CA ILE A 24 30.17 14.44 -7.08
C ILE A 24 30.42 12.95 -6.96
N SER A 25 31.22 12.53 -5.97
CA SER A 25 31.29 11.13 -5.58
C SER A 25 30.14 10.80 -4.63
N THR A 26 29.20 9.96 -5.08
CA THR A 26 28.10 9.49 -4.25
C THR A 26 28.50 8.18 -3.57
N VAL A 27 28.57 8.20 -2.25
CA VAL A 27 28.66 6.97 -1.44
C VAL A 27 27.25 6.50 -1.16
N THR A 28 26.82 5.43 -1.81
CA THR A 28 25.49 4.85 -1.59
C THR A 28 25.60 3.78 -0.51
N GLU A 29 25.07 4.06 0.67
CA GLU A 29 24.96 3.08 1.75
C GLU A 29 23.56 2.46 1.73
N TYR A 30 23.47 1.16 1.44
CA TYR A 30 22.22 0.42 1.46
C TYR A 30 21.88 -0.02 2.88
N VAL A 31 20.95 0.63 3.53
CA VAL A 31 20.45 0.24 4.86
C VAL A 31 19.66 -1.07 4.77
N GLN A 32 18.83 -1.21 3.74
CA GLN A 32 18.13 -2.46 3.39
C GLN A 32 18.10 -2.60 1.87
N PRO A 33 18.94 -3.44 1.28
CA PRO A 33 18.92 -3.65 -0.16
C PRO A 33 17.64 -4.38 -0.57
N VAL A 34 16.88 -3.79 -1.49
CA VAL A 34 15.68 -4.38 -2.07
C VAL A 34 16.00 -4.74 -3.52
N GLU A 35 15.69 -5.97 -3.93
CA GLU A 35 16.08 -6.49 -5.25
C GLU A 35 15.48 -5.66 -6.41
N ASN A 36 14.27 -5.15 -6.23
CA ASN A 36 13.62 -4.33 -7.25
C ASN A 36 12.57 -3.38 -6.63
N TYR A 37 12.20 -2.35 -7.40
CA TYR A 37 11.21 -1.36 -7.03
C TYR A 37 9.83 -1.96 -6.69
N GLY A 38 9.43 -3.00 -7.41
CA GLY A 38 8.15 -3.69 -7.18
C GLY A 38 8.07 -4.31 -5.79
N SER A 39 9.15 -4.93 -5.31
CA SER A 39 9.21 -5.52 -3.97
C SER A 39 9.15 -4.47 -2.87
N ALA A 40 9.78 -3.30 -3.09
CA ALA A 40 9.76 -2.18 -2.14
C ALA A 40 8.34 -1.62 -1.94
N PHE A 41 7.59 -1.45 -3.02
CA PHE A 41 6.25 -0.86 -2.98
C PHE A 41 5.11 -1.88 -2.83
N ALA A 42 5.39 -3.18 -2.89
CA ALA A 42 4.39 -4.23 -2.78
C ALA A 42 3.46 -4.06 -1.56
N PRO A 43 3.95 -3.84 -0.32
CA PRO A 43 3.07 -3.71 0.85
C PRO A 43 2.07 -2.57 0.73
N TYR A 44 2.49 -1.44 0.18
CA TYR A 44 1.63 -0.28 -0.06
C TYR A 44 0.48 -0.60 -1.03
N PHE A 45 0.83 -1.15 -2.21
CA PHE A 45 -0.18 -1.51 -3.22
C PHE A 45 -1.08 -2.67 -2.78
N MET A 46 -0.58 -3.58 -1.93
CA MET A 46 -1.39 -4.63 -1.31
C MET A 46 -2.51 -4.04 -0.45
N CYS A 47 -2.17 -3.15 0.47
CA CYS A 47 -3.15 -2.49 1.33
C CYS A 47 -4.16 -1.68 0.50
N LEU A 48 -3.68 -0.92 -0.48
CA LEU A 48 -4.54 -0.13 -1.37
C LEU A 48 -5.53 -1.00 -2.14
N SER A 49 -5.07 -2.09 -2.75
CA SER A 49 -5.93 -2.99 -3.53
C SER A 49 -6.97 -3.71 -2.66
N LEU A 50 -6.62 -4.11 -1.44
CA LEU A 50 -7.56 -4.71 -0.50
C LEU A 50 -8.65 -3.73 -0.05
N TRP A 51 -8.29 -2.47 0.18
CA TRP A 51 -9.26 -1.43 0.55
C TRP A 51 -10.21 -1.11 -0.61
N VAL A 52 -9.66 -0.79 -1.78
CA VAL A 52 -10.45 -0.46 -2.98
C VAL A 52 -11.31 -1.64 -3.39
N GLY A 53 -10.76 -2.85 -3.39
CA GLY A 53 -11.51 -4.08 -3.69
C GLY A 53 -12.67 -4.30 -2.72
N GLY A 54 -12.44 -4.10 -1.41
CA GLY A 54 -13.48 -4.16 -0.39
C GLY A 54 -14.61 -3.15 -0.62
N LEU A 55 -14.26 -1.90 -0.99
CA LEU A 55 -15.25 -0.88 -1.36
C LEU A 55 -16.08 -1.30 -2.58
N MET A 56 -15.44 -1.79 -3.64
CA MET A 56 -16.11 -2.22 -4.88
C MET A 56 -17.04 -3.40 -4.63
N ILE A 57 -16.59 -4.40 -3.88
CA ILE A 57 -17.41 -5.56 -3.50
C ILE A 57 -18.64 -5.08 -2.70
N TYR A 58 -18.42 -4.23 -1.72
CA TYR A 58 -19.51 -3.78 -0.87
C TYR A 58 -20.53 -2.93 -1.64
N PHE A 59 -20.09 -1.95 -2.40
CA PHE A 59 -21.01 -1.08 -3.16
C PHE A 59 -21.71 -1.81 -4.29
N GLY A 60 -21.03 -2.78 -4.94
CA GLY A 60 -21.63 -3.56 -6.02
C GLY A 60 -22.71 -4.54 -5.53
N ILE A 61 -22.47 -5.19 -4.40
CA ILE A 61 -23.32 -6.29 -3.94
C ILE A 61 -24.34 -5.83 -2.88
N TYR A 62 -24.09 -4.75 -2.14
CA TYR A 62 -24.86 -4.35 -0.96
C TYR A 62 -26.36 -4.17 -1.23
N LEU A 63 -26.73 -3.53 -2.32
CA LEU A 63 -28.14 -3.24 -2.63
C LEU A 63 -28.92 -4.52 -2.93
N ASP A 64 -28.37 -5.39 -3.76
CA ASP A 64 -29.04 -6.65 -4.16
C ASP A 64 -29.09 -7.65 -3.00
N TYR A 65 -28.00 -7.74 -2.25
CA TYR A 65 -27.91 -8.58 -1.08
C TYR A 65 -28.90 -8.15 0.01
N ASN A 66 -29.00 -6.86 0.30
CA ASN A 66 -29.91 -6.32 1.31
C ASN A 66 -31.38 -6.55 0.91
N ARG A 67 -31.70 -6.45 -0.39
CA ARG A 67 -33.04 -6.73 -0.92
C ARG A 67 -33.41 -8.21 -0.75
N LYS A 68 -32.50 -9.13 -1.08
CA LYS A 68 -32.71 -10.58 -0.94
C LYS A 68 -32.85 -11.02 0.52
N ILE A 69 -31.98 -10.56 1.41
CA ILE A 69 -32.03 -10.94 2.83
C ILE A 69 -33.27 -10.38 3.53
N LYS A 70 -33.72 -9.19 3.13
CA LYS A 70 -34.95 -8.60 3.70
C LYS A 70 -36.16 -9.53 3.52
N SER A 71 -36.21 -10.30 2.47
CA SER A 71 -37.30 -11.25 2.18
C SER A 71 -37.15 -12.60 2.89
N LEU A 72 -35.95 -12.97 3.33
CA LEU A 72 -35.65 -14.32 3.79
C LEU A 72 -35.50 -14.47 5.31
N THR A 73 -35.21 -13.38 6.05
CA THR A 73 -34.75 -13.52 7.44
C THR A 73 -35.29 -12.43 8.37
N LYS A 74 -35.50 -12.78 9.65
CA LYS A 74 -35.83 -11.83 10.73
C LYS A 74 -34.71 -10.80 10.92
N ASP A 75 -35.06 -9.60 11.35
CA ASP A 75 -34.10 -8.46 11.48
C ASP A 75 -32.86 -8.78 12.33
N SER A 76 -33.02 -9.57 13.39
CA SER A 76 -31.91 -9.92 14.28
C SER A 76 -30.79 -10.74 13.61
N ASN A 77 -31.13 -11.67 12.72
CA ASN A 77 -30.14 -12.54 12.05
C ASN A 77 -29.54 -11.90 10.80
N ARG A 78 -30.11 -10.77 10.36
CA ARG A 78 -29.73 -10.10 9.13
C ARG A 78 -28.32 -9.53 9.19
N ILE A 79 -27.94 -8.95 10.33
CA ILE A 79 -26.61 -8.38 10.55
C ILE A 79 -25.55 -9.51 10.53
N ILE A 80 -25.82 -10.59 11.24
CA ILE A 80 -24.90 -11.73 11.35
C ILE A 80 -24.65 -12.36 9.96
N LEU A 81 -25.72 -12.66 9.22
CA LEU A 81 -25.61 -13.24 7.88
C LEU A 81 -24.84 -12.33 6.93
N ARG A 82 -25.09 -11.02 7.00
CA ARG A 82 -24.39 -10.05 6.19
C ARG A 82 -22.89 -10.02 6.54
N THR A 83 -22.55 -9.92 7.82
CA THR A 83 -21.15 -9.89 8.27
C THR A 83 -20.42 -11.15 7.87
N LEU A 84 -21.06 -12.31 8.02
CA LEU A 84 -20.47 -13.60 7.63
C LEU A 84 -20.25 -13.69 6.12
N SER A 85 -21.23 -13.30 5.31
CA SER A 85 -21.11 -13.35 3.84
C SER A 85 -20.02 -12.42 3.31
N PHE A 86 -19.99 -11.17 3.77
CA PHE A 86 -18.96 -10.23 3.36
C PHE A 86 -17.58 -10.61 3.92
N GLY A 87 -17.52 -11.19 5.13
CA GLY A 87 -16.30 -11.75 5.70
C GLY A 87 -15.71 -12.87 4.85
N LEU A 88 -16.54 -13.82 4.37
CA LEU A 88 -16.09 -14.89 3.48
C LEU A 88 -15.56 -14.36 2.14
N ILE A 89 -16.24 -13.39 1.55
CA ILE A 89 -15.78 -12.75 0.31
C ILE A 89 -14.45 -12.02 0.55
N SER A 90 -14.31 -11.34 1.67
CA SER A 90 -13.08 -10.65 2.07
C SER A 90 -11.92 -11.63 2.28
N MET A 91 -12.15 -12.78 2.91
CA MET A 91 -11.13 -13.82 3.03
C MET A 91 -10.69 -14.31 1.65
N ALA A 92 -11.64 -14.59 0.75
CA ALA A 92 -11.32 -15.00 -0.62
C ALA A 92 -10.48 -13.93 -1.36
N GLN A 93 -10.81 -12.64 -1.19
CA GLN A 93 -10.03 -11.52 -1.73
C GLN A 93 -8.60 -11.51 -1.20
N GLY A 94 -8.40 -11.68 0.11
CA GLY A 94 -7.07 -11.73 0.73
C GLY A 94 -6.23 -12.90 0.23
N VAL A 95 -6.83 -14.09 0.11
CA VAL A 95 -6.17 -15.28 -0.44
C VAL A 95 -5.78 -15.06 -1.91
N LEU A 96 -6.70 -14.53 -2.72
CA LEU A 96 -6.45 -14.28 -4.14
C LEU A 96 -5.31 -13.29 -4.33
N LEU A 97 -5.26 -12.22 -3.55
CA LEU A 97 -4.15 -11.26 -3.59
C LEU A 97 -2.82 -11.91 -3.21
N ALA A 98 -2.79 -12.74 -2.18
CA ALA A 98 -1.56 -13.44 -1.76
C ALA A 98 -1.05 -14.40 -2.86
N ILE A 99 -1.95 -15.09 -3.58
CA ILE A 99 -1.61 -15.92 -4.74
C ILE A 99 -1.01 -15.05 -5.86
N VAL A 100 -1.64 -13.93 -6.18
CA VAL A 100 -1.15 -13.01 -7.23
C VAL A 100 0.26 -12.53 -6.92
N ILE A 101 0.53 -12.13 -5.68
CA ILE A 101 1.85 -11.62 -5.26
C ILE A 101 2.91 -12.69 -5.37
N LYS A 102 2.62 -13.90 -4.86
CA LYS A 102 3.58 -14.99 -4.81
C LYS A 102 3.78 -15.64 -6.18
N ASP A 103 2.69 -16.01 -6.86
CA ASP A 103 2.74 -16.91 -8.02
C ASP A 103 2.71 -16.18 -9.37
N ILE A 104 2.19 -14.93 -9.42
CA ILE A 104 2.15 -14.14 -10.67
C ILE A 104 3.25 -13.07 -10.67
N LEU A 105 3.41 -12.32 -9.58
CA LEU A 105 4.44 -11.28 -9.49
C LEU A 105 5.81 -11.83 -9.10
N HIS A 106 5.88 -13.08 -8.63
CA HIS A 106 7.12 -13.73 -8.17
C HIS A 106 7.92 -12.90 -7.16
N ILE A 107 7.22 -12.15 -6.29
CA ILE A 107 7.88 -11.36 -5.24
C ILE A 107 8.47 -12.34 -4.21
N VAL A 108 9.75 -12.16 -3.91
CA VAL A 108 10.45 -12.99 -2.93
C VAL A 108 9.87 -12.76 -1.54
N VAL A 109 9.29 -13.81 -0.96
CA VAL A 109 8.65 -13.77 0.36
C VAL A 109 9.34 -14.80 1.26
N ASN A 110 9.89 -14.35 2.38
CA ASN A 110 10.58 -15.23 3.34
C ASN A 110 9.65 -16.29 3.94
N ASN A 111 8.40 -15.93 4.20
CA ASN A 111 7.41 -16.85 4.78
C ASN A 111 6.05 -16.70 4.07
N PRO A 112 5.73 -17.61 3.13
CA PRO A 112 4.46 -17.55 2.40
C PRO A 112 3.23 -17.63 3.30
N LEU A 113 3.26 -18.44 4.36
CA LEU A 113 2.14 -18.55 5.30
C LEU A 113 1.82 -17.20 5.96
N MET A 114 2.86 -16.48 6.37
CA MET A 114 2.70 -15.16 7.00
C MET A 114 2.12 -14.13 6.01
N LEU A 115 2.48 -14.21 4.72
CA LEU A 115 1.88 -13.39 3.68
C LEU A 115 0.37 -13.65 3.57
N PHE A 116 -0.05 -14.93 3.46
CA PHE A 116 -1.45 -15.28 3.36
C PHE A 116 -2.24 -14.82 4.57
N MET A 117 -1.74 -15.08 5.78
CA MET A 117 -2.39 -14.68 7.02
C MET A 117 -2.52 -13.16 7.14
N SER A 118 -1.49 -12.39 6.79
CA SER A 118 -1.54 -10.93 6.81
C SER A 118 -2.53 -10.37 5.79
N CYS A 119 -2.54 -10.88 4.55
CA CYS A 119 -3.51 -10.47 3.53
C CYS A 119 -4.96 -10.73 3.96
N ILE A 120 -5.23 -11.89 4.54
CA ILE A 120 -6.57 -12.24 5.05
C ILE A 120 -6.96 -11.31 6.20
N LEU A 121 -6.07 -11.10 7.16
CA LEU A 121 -6.33 -10.27 8.34
C LEU A 121 -6.59 -8.82 7.94
N VAL A 122 -5.75 -8.24 7.09
CA VAL A 122 -5.92 -6.87 6.59
C VAL A 122 -7.23 -6.73 5.80
N SER A 123 -7.53 -7.71 4.92
CA SER A 123 -8.77 -7.72 4.14
C SER A 123 -10.02 -7.75 5.05
N LEU A 124 -10.04 -8.61 6.07
CA LEU A 124 -11.12 -8.68 7.06
C LEU A 124 -11.27 -7.38 7.85
N THR A 125 -10.17 -6.80 8.27
CA THR A 125 -10.16 -5.52 8.99
C THR A 125 -10.77 -4.41 8.15
N PHE A 126 -10.33 -4.28 6.90
CA PHE A 126 -10.86 -3.26 5.98
C PHE A 126 -12.34 -3.46 5.68
N MET A 127 -12.75 -4.70 5.42
CA MET A 127 -14.16 -5.02 5.21
C MET A 127 -15.02 -4.68 6.43
N THR A 128 -14.52 -4.92 7.65
CA THR A 128 -15.23 -4.59 8.89
C THR A 128 -15.39 -3.08 9.04
N ILE A 129 -14.34 -2.30 8.76
CA ILE A 129 -14.38 -0.83 8.81
C ILE A 129 -15.39 -0.30 7.78
N ILE A 130 -15.31 -0.77 6.53
CA ILE A 130 -16.21 -0.38 5.46
C ILE A 130 -17.67 -0.71 5.84
N GLN A 131 -17.90 -1.92 6.36
CA GLN A 131 -19.21 -2.35 6.82
C GLN A 131 -19.75 -1.47 7.96
N PHE A 132 -18.93 -1.13 8.93
CA PHE A 132 -19.28 -0.23 10.02
C PHE A 132 -19.69 1.15 9.51
N CYS A 133 -18.90 1.74 8.63
CA CYS A 133 -19.22 3.02 8.01
C CYS A 133 -20.55 2.99 7.25
N ILE A 134 -20.80 1.92 6.48
CA ILE A 134 -22.01 1.81 5.66
C ILE A 134 -23.27 1.58 6.50
N ILE A 135 -23.16 0.88 7.62
CA ILE A 135 -24.31 0.65 8.51
C ILE A 135 -24.69 1.93 9.26
N ASN A 136 -23.70 2.67 9.76
CA ASN A 136 -23.93 3.77 10.70
C ASN A 136 -24.13 5.13 10.04
N LEU A 137 -23.58 5.35 8.83
CA LEU A 137 -23.49 6.68 8.20
C LEU A 137 -24.57 6.97 7.16
N GLY A 138 -25.54 6.08 6.95
CA GLY A 138 -26.66 6.30 6.04
C GLY A 138 -26.23 6.77 4.64
N ASP A 139 -26.67 7.94 4.21
CA ASP A 139 -26.36 8.48 2.87
C ASP A 139 -24.92 9.02 2.75
N ALA A 140 -24.30 9.43 3.85
CA ALA A 140 -22.92 9.91 3.88
C ALA A 140 -21.87 8.78 3.73
N ARG A 141 -22.28 7.51 3.78
CA ARG A 141 -21.39 6.31 3.76
C ARG A 141 -20.36 6.30 2.64
N LYS A 142 -20.74 6.72 1.43
CA LYS A 142 -19.86 6.73 0.27
C LYS A 142 -18.73 7.73 0.44
N PHE A 143 -19.08 8.94 0.85
CA PHE A 143 -18.12 10.04 1.07
C PHE A 143 -17.15 9.71 2.20
N VAL A 144 -17.64 9.21 3.33
CA VAL A 144 -16.77 8.90 4.48
C VAL A 144 -15.81 7.76 4.15
N SER A 145 -16.26 6.70 3.49
CA SER A 145 -15.39 5.60 3.07
C SER A 145 -14.33 6.07 2.07
N GLN A 146 -14.65 7.03 1.22
CA GLN A 146 -13.73 7.61 0.25
C GLN A 146 -12.74 8.58 0.90
N ILE A 147 -13.18 9.39 1.87
CA ILE A 147 -12.31 10.24 2.67
C ILE A 147 -11.30 9.39 3.46
N LEU A 148 -11.76 8.30 4.08
CA LEU A 148 -10.86 7.38 4.78
C LEU A 148 -9.81 6.78 3.84
N LEU A 149 -10.19 6.42 2.61
CA LEU A 149 -9.22 5.96 1.60
C LEU A 149 -8.17 7.04 1.31
N ILE A 150 -8.60 8.27 1.07
CA ILE A 150 -7.69 9.38 0.77
C ILE A 150 -6.75 9.63 1.95
N LEU A 151 -7.28 9.69 3.17
CA LEU A 151 -6.47 9.87 4.38
C LEU A 151 -5.44 8.75 4.54
N GLN A 152 -5.84 7.50 4.33
CA GLN A 152 -4.94 6.35 4.40
C GLN A 152 -3.85 6.41 3.33
N LEU A 153 -4.20 6.84 2.12
CA LEU A 153 -3.27 6.98 1.00
C LEU A 153 -2.23 8.08 1.26
N THR A 154 -2.68 9.22 1.78
CA THR A 154 -1.81 10.38 2.05
C THR A 154 -0.96 10.21 3.31
N SER A 155 -1.43 9.46 4.30
CA SER A 155 -0.69 9.21 5.55
C SER A 155 0.31 8.07 5.44
N SER A 156 0.25 7.27 4.37
CA SER A 156 1.19 6.17 4.17
C SER A 156 2.49 6.67 3.54
N ALA A 157 3.63 6.22 4.05
CA ALA A 157 4.96 6.55 3.52
C ALA A 157 5.22 5.99 2.09
N GLY A 158 4.22 5.41 1.45
CA GLY A 158 4.34 4.83 0.11
C GLY A 158 4.38 5.85 -1.02
N THR A 159 3.79 7.04 -0.82
CA THR A 159 3.74 8.10 -1.85
C THR A 159 4.65 9.27 -1.55
N PHE A 160 4.84 9.59 -0.28
CA PHE A 160 5.67 10.71 0.18
C PHE A 160 6.58 10.26 1.31
N PRO A 161 7.84 10.73 1.36
CA PRO A 161 8.73 10.50 2.50
C PRO A 161 8.09 11.00 3.80
N THR A 162 8.33 10.29 4.90
CA THR A 162 7.78 10.63 6.22
C THR A 162 8.16 12.04 6.68
N GLU A 163 9.34 12.51 6.26
CA GLU A 163 9.89 13.84 6.57
C GLU A 163 9.12 14.99 5.92
N THR A 164 8.39 14.71 4.83
CA THR A 164 7.58 15.71 4.11
C THR A 164 6.13 15.74 4.56
N GLN A 165 5.73 14.83 5.45
CA GLN A 165 4.37 14.77 5.96
C GLN A 165 4.13 15.84 7.03
N THR A 166 2.89 16.30 7.12
CA THR A 166 2.51 17.27 8.17
C THR A 166 2.56 16.63 9.54
N ALA A 167 2.81 17.42 10.59
CA ALA A 167 2.92 16.96 11.98
C ALA A 167 1.71 16.10 12.45
N PHE A 168 0.56 16.26 11.81
CA PHE A 168 -0.63 15.45 12.10
C PHE A 168 -0.44 13.96 11.76
N PHE A 169 0.36 13.62 10.75
CA PHE A 169 0.59 12.25 10.30
C PHE A 169 1.89 11.65 10.85
N THR A 170 2.78 12.45 11.45
CA THR A 170 4.07 12.01 12.00
C THR A 170 4.06 11.79 13.51
N ALA A 171 2.93 12.03 14.17
CA ALA A 171 2.76 11.86 15.62
C ALA A 171 2.35 10.38 15.98
#